data_e7e927bc5a7da54f9121bd1307c4cfaf
#
_entry.id   e7e927bc5a7da54f9121bd1307c4cfaf
#
_cell.length_a   1.000
_cell.length_b   1.000
_cell.length_c   1.000
_cell.angle_alpha   90.00
_cell.angle_beta   90.00
_cell.angle_gamma   90.00
#
_symmetry.space_group_name_H-M   'P 1'
#
loop_
_entity.id
_entity.type
_entity.pdbx_description
1 polymer ?
#
loop_
_entity_poly.entity_id
_entity_poly.type
_entity_poly.pdbx_seq_one_letter_code
_entity_poly.pdbx_strand_id
1 'polypeptide(L)'
;MNLKKSLKELLDRKITVMVIPATAFRPWRWQFTTAFGIFCLVLWSGVTIWAGFITGRHVDYWITKADNRVMLAKMGYLAAEMEKARDTLDVAKATDRQLRVLLGLAHREDLLGNNTAVGGPTAADRISLRRLLAIDPASVKQTDWHRQIEALRQESLKRLASFQEIGWYIGNQRSLLHATPSMWPTSGQITSLFGYRLSPMQRSEEGGGEFHPGVDIANRPDTLIYATANGTVRLAGWTSGYGQLIVIDHGYGIATCYGHTSKTLVKVGDRVSRGQVIAYMGTTGRSTGAHLHYEIRRNGQPVNPMIYLKVRSTEDLLGYAQTVGR
;
A
#
# COMPACT_ATOMS: atom_id res chain seq x y z
N MET A 1 -79.50 6.85 -56.10
CA MET A 1 -79.09 8.27 -56.21
C MET A 1 -77.59 8.31 -56.44
N ASN A 2 -77.16 8.73 -57.64
CA ASN A 2 -75.79 8.48 -58.14
C ASN A 2 -74.77 9.37 -57.46
N LEU A 3 -74.02 8.87 -56.43
CA LEU A 3 -72.98 9.58 -55.68
C LEU A 3 -71.93 10.23 -56.63
N LYS A 4 -71.66 9.56 -57.78
CA LYS A 4 -70.73 10.08 -58.83
C LYS A 4 -71.23 11.37 -59.53
N LYS A 5 -72.53 11.52 -59.68
CA LYS A 5 -73.13 12.72 -60.35
C LYS A 5 -73.11 13.91 -59.36
N SER A 6 -73.47 13.69 -58.13
CA SER A 6 -73.41 14.70 -57.09
C SER A 6 -72.00 15.20 -56.78
N LEU A 7 -70.97 14.29 -56.78
CA LEU A 7 -69.56 14.64 -56.57
C LEU A 7 -69.00 15.49 -57.71
N LYS A 8 -69.41 15.16 -58.99
CA LYS A 8 -69.01 15.90 -60.21
C LYS A 8 -69.58 17.35 -60.19
N GLU A 9 -70.84 17.48 -59.80
CA GLU A 9 -71.48 18.80 -59.68
C GLU A 9 -70.87 19.65 -58.58
N LEU A 10 -70.35 19.02 -57.50
CA LEU A 10 -69.68 19.70 -56.39
C LEU A 10 -68.28 20.17 -56.79
N LEU A 11 -67.57 19.37 -57.58
CA LEU A 11 -66.19 19.68 -58.06
C LEU A 11 -66.17 20.78 -59.15
N ASP A 12 -67.29 20.86 -59.98
CA ASP A 12 -67.40 21.89 -61.02
C ASP A 12 -67.93 23.25 -60.51
N ARG A 13 -68.31 23.38 -59.23
CA ARG A 13 -68.76 24.66 -58.66
C ARG A 13 -67.62 25.67 -58.74
N LYS A 14 -67.93 26.91 -59.24
CA LYS A 14 -66.99 28.01 -59.30
C LYS A 14 -67.05 28.84 -58.03
N ILE A 15 -65.92 28.98 -57.37
CA ILE A 15 -65.72 29.90 -56.24
C ILE A 15 -65.09 31.16 -56.79
N THR A 16 -65.67 32.29 -56.55
CA THR A 16 -65.15 33.59 -56.95
C THR A 16 -64.54 34.28 -55.71
N VAL A 17 -63.24 34.48 -55.68
CA VAL A 17 -62.57 35.30 -54.71
C VAL A 17 -62.43 36.72 -55.27
N MET A 18 -62.92 37.68 -54.54
CA MET A 18 -62.84 39.06 -54.90
C MET A 18 -62.04 39.83 -53.88
N VAL A 19 -60.94 40.40 -54.33
CA VAL A 19 -60.10 41.30 -53.50
C VAL A 19 -60.51 42.71 -53.83
N ILE A 20 -61.08 43.40 -52.82
CA ILE A 20 -61.48 44.78 -52.94
C ILE A 20 -60.43 45.62 -52.24
N PRO A 21 -59.58 46.33 -52.98
CA PRO A 21 -58.63 47.25 -52.36
C PRO A 21 -59.38 48.46 -51.75
N ALA A 22 -58.87 48.95 -50.62
CA ALA A 22 -59.42 50.11 -49.92
C ALA A 22 -59.29 51.48 -50.71
N THR A 23 -58.65 51.46 -51.82
CA THR A 23 -58.38 52.61 -52.71
C THR A 23 -59.05 52.40 -54.09
N ALA A 24 -59.15 53.44 -54.89
CA ALA A 24 -59.90 53.54 -56.17
C ALA A 24 -59.47 52.54 -57.31
N PHE A 25 -58.81 51.47 -56.99
CA PHE A 25 -58.43 50.44 -57.97
C PHE A 25 -59.56 49.47 -58.23
N ARG A 26 -59.63 48.97 -59.48
CA ARG A 26 -60.66 47.98 -59.88
C ARG A 26 -60.50 46.68 -59.06
N PRO A 27 -61.59 46.09 -58.56
CA PRO A 27 -61.56 44.84 -57.82
C PRO A 27 -61.07 43.70 -58.72
N TRP A 28 -60.12 42.93 -58.14
CA TRP A 28 -59.62 41.73 -58.85
C TRP A 28 -60.52 40.58 -58.49
N ARG A 29 -61.01 39.90 -59.57
CA ARG A 29 -61.91 38.73 -59.51
C ARG A 29 -61.19 37.52 -60.06
N TRP A 30 -60.95 36.54 -59.22
CA TRP A 30 -60.41 35.27 -59.60
C TRP A 30 -61.48 34.21 -59.39
N GLN A 31 -61.71 33.36 -60.44
CA GLN A 31 -62.68 32.27 -60.44
C GLN A 31 -61.92 30.96 -60.49
N PHE A 32 -62.09 30.12 -59.47
CA PHE A 32 -61.55 28.79 -59.45
C PHE A 32 -62.64 27.77 -59.31
N THR A 33 -62.39 26.56 -59.84
CA THR A 33 -63.22 25.39 -59.51
C THR A 33 -62.94 24.85 -58.12
N THR A 34 -63.94 24.34 -57.44
CA THR A 34 -63.74 23.66 -56.12
C THR A 34 -62.70 22.57 -56.21
N ALA A 35 -62.63 21.85 -57.36
CA ALA A 35 -61.60 20.86 -57.66
C ALA A 35 -60.17 21.43 -57.54
N PHE A 36 -59.94 22.64 -58.10
CA PHE A 36 -58.65 23.30 -58.01
C PHE A 36 -58.30 23.72 -56.55
N GLY A 37 -59.27 24.21 -55.79
CA GLY A 37 -59.11 24.50 -54.40
C GLY A 37 -58.72 23.27 -53.56
N ILE A 38 -59.38 22.16 -53.78
CA ILE A 38 -59.05 20.86 -53.12
C ILE A 38 -57.66 20.40 -53.56
N PHE A 39 -57.30 20.53 -54.85
CA PHE A 39 -55.98 20.14 -55.35
C PHE A 39 -54.85 21.00 -54.63
N CYS A 40 -55.02 22.31 -54.52
CA CYS A 40 -54.08 23.16 -53.83
C CYS A 40 -53.95 22.82 -52.34
N LEU A 41 -55.06 22.46 -51.68
CA LEU A 41 -55.05 22.05 -50.26
C LEU A 41 -54.34 20.73 -50.04
N VAL A 42 -54.54 19.72 -50.92
CA VAL A 42 -53.84 18.44 -50.90
C VAL A 42 -52.34 18.63 -51.18
N LEU A 43 -52.02 19.47 -52.19
CA LEU A 43 -50.63 19.78 -52.51
C LEU A 43 -49.93 20.48 -51.35
N TRP A 44 -50.58 21.44 -50.72
CA TRP A 44 -50.05 22.18 -49.56
C TRP A 44 -49.83 21.22 -48.37
N SER A 45 -50.81 20.36 -48.06
CA SER A 45 -50.67 19.37 -46.97
C SER A 45 -49.54 18.37 -47.25
N GLY A 46 -49.38 17.92 -48.49
CA GLY A 46 -48.28 17.05 -48.93
C GLY A 46 -46.91 17.70 -48.73
N VAL A 47 -46.79 18.96 -49.13
CA VAL A 47 -45.55 19.73 -48.97
C VAL A 47 -45.21 19.98 -47.48
N THR A 48 -46.22 20.30 -46.66
CA THR A 48 -45.99 20.51 -45.21
C THR A 48 -45.60 19.22 -44.51
N ILE A 49 -46.24 18.09 -44.82
CA ILE A 49 -45.84 16.79 -44.25
C ILE A 49 -44.44 16.41 -44.68
N TRP A 50 -44.08 16.60 -45.96
CA TRP A 50 -42.74 16.33 -46.47
C TRP A 50 -41.68 17.23 -45.86
N ALA A 51 -41.95 18.52 -45.70
CA ALA A 51 -41.06 19.46 -45.01
C ALA A 51 -40.84 19.07 -43.52
N GLY A 52 -41.91 18.67 -42.83
CA GLY A 52 -41.84 18.17 -41.46
C GLY A 52 -40.97 16.93 -41.34
N PHE A 53 -41.12 15.98 -42.29
CA PHE A 53 -40.27 14.76 -42.32
C PHE A 53 -38.80 15.05 -42.55
N ILE A 54 -38.47 15.93 -43.50
CA ILE A 54 -37.06 16.33 -43.75
C ILE A 54 -36.47 17.06 -42.55
N THR A 55 -37.24 17.98 -41.94
CA THR A 55 -36.79 18.71 -40.76
C THR A 55 -36.49 17.76 -39.60
N GLY A 56 -37.39 16.80 -39.33
CA GLY A 56 -37.18 15.77 -38.33
C GLY A 56 -35.90 14.98 -38.56
N ARG A 57 -35.69 14.45 -39.77
CA ARG A 57 -34.45 13.74 -40.13
C ARG A 57 -33.19 14.60 -40.00
N HIS A 58 -33.30 15.89 -40.29
CA HIS A 58 -32.17 16.80 -40.17
C HIS A 58 -31.80 17.08 -38.68
N VAL A 59 -32.81 17.23 -37.84
CA VAL A 59 -32.64 17.37 -36.39
C VAL A 59 -32.00 16.10 -35.80
N ASP A 60 -32.50 14.90 -36.12
CA ASP A 60 -31.92 13.64 -35.64
C ASP A 60 -30.47 13.46 -36.08
N TYR A 61 -30.14 13.85 -37.32
CA TYR A 61 -28.76 13.84 -37.80
C TYR A 61 -27.86 14.72 -36.98
N TRP A 62 -28.28 15.95 -36.65
CA TRP A 62 -27.47 16.88 -35.86
C TRP A 62 -27.32 16.47 -34.39
N ILE A 63 -28.37 15.89 -33.80
CA ILE A 63 -28.32 15.33 -32.44
C ILE A 63 -27.32 14.17 -32.41
N THR A 64 -27.45 13.20 -33.33
CA THR A 64 -26.51 12.07 -33.42
C THR A 64 -25.07 12.52 -33.63
N LYS A 65 -24.87 13.53 -34.50
CA LYS A 65 -23.54 14.10 -34.75
C LYS A 65 -22.95 14.82 -33.51
N ALA A 66 -23.79 15.52 -32.74
CA ALA A 66 -23.38 16.16 -31.48
C ALA A 66 -23.02 15.11 -30.43
N ASP A 67 -23.84 14.06 -30.26
CA ASP A 67 -23.59 12.96 -29.33
C ASP A 67 -22.30 12.23 -29.67
N ASN A 68 -22.04 11.96 -30.94
CA ASN A 68 -20.78 11.37 -31.39
C ASN A 68 -19.56 12.25 -31.06
N ARG A 69 -19.66 13.56 -31.21
CA ARG A 69 -18.57 14.47 -30.82
C ARG A 69 -18.30 14.46 -29.33
N VAL A 70 -19.36 14.45 -28.48
CA VAL A 70 -19.26 14.35 -27.03
C VAL A 70 -18.64 13.00 -26.64
N MET A 71 -19.07 11.92 -27.31
CA MET A 71 -18.52 10.58 -27.06
C MET A 71 -17.03 10.51 -27.40
N LEU A 72 -16.60 11.09 -28.55
CA LEU A 72 -15.19 11.16 -28.94
C LEU A 72 -14.35 11.93 -27.93
N ALA A 73 -14.87 13.07 -27.44
CA ALA A 73 -14.19 13.85 -26.40
C ALA A 73 -14.05 13.07 -25.09
N LYS A 74 -15.10 12.36 -24.66
CA LYS A 74 -15.06 11.49 -23.46
C LYS A 74 -14.06 10.34 -23.63
N MET A 75 -14.01 9.72 -24.81
CA MET A 75 -13.03 8.65 -25.10
C MET A 75 -11.59 9.19 -25.08
N GLY A 76 -11.35 10.36 -25.64
CA GLY A 76 -10.04 11.03 -25.59
C GLY A 76 -9.59 11.34 -24.15
N TYR A 77 -10.50 11.83 -23.32
CA TYR A 77 -10.25 12.06 -21.90
C TYR A 77 -9.92 10.75 -21.17
N LEU A 78 -10.70 9.69 -21.38
CA LEU A 78 -10.47 8.39 -20.75
C LEU A 78 -9.12 7.78 -21.16
N ALA A 79 -8.76 7.89 -22.44
CA ALA A 79 -7.46 7.43 -22.93
C ALA A 79 -6.29 8.17 -22.26
N ALA A 80 -6.39 9.48 -22.09
CA ALA A 80 -5.38 10.29 -21.40
C ALA A 80 -5.27 9.91 -19.92
N GLU A 81 -6.40 9.63 -19.26
CA GLU A 81 -6.41 9.22 -17.85
C GLU A 81 -5.80 7.81 -17.66
N MET A 82 -6.06 6.90 -18.59
CA MET A 82 -5.41 5.58 -18.60
C MET A 82 -3.89 5.66 -18.81
N GLU A 83 -3.41 6.58 -19.66
CA GLU A 83 -1.98 6.82 -19.85
C GLU A 83 -1.32 7.30 -18.56
N LYS A 84 -1.93 8.27 -17.86
CA LYS A 84 -1.46 8.74 -16.54
C LYS A 84 -1.42 7.61 -15.50
N ALA A 85 -2.46 6.77 -15.47
CA ALA A 85 -2.51 5.64 -14.56
C ALA A 85 -1.38 4.63 -14.84
N ARG A 86 -1.03 4.39 -16.11
CA ARG A 86 0.12 3.57 -16.51
C ARG A 86 1.44 4.18 -16.08
N ASP A 87 1.64 5.47 -16.32
CA ASP A 87 2.87 6.17 -15.91
C ASP A 87 3.07 6.09 -14.39
N THR A 88 1.99 6.29 -13.63
CA THR A 88 2.00 6.15 -12.17
C THR A 88 2.37 4.72 -11.74
N LEU A 89 1.82 3.73 -12.43
CA LEU A 89 2.12 2.32 -12.15
C LEU A 89 3.56 1.97 -12.50
N ASP A 90 4.14 2.51 -13.56
CA ASP A 90 5.54 2.30 -13.93
C ASP A 90 6.50 2.90 -12.91
N VAL A 91 6.18 4.07 -12.34
CA VAL A 91 6.91 4.64 -11.19
C VAL A 91 6.79 3.73 -9.97
N ALA A 92 5.60 3.22 -9.67
CA ALA A 92 5.40 2.29 -8.56
C ALA A 92 6.21 1.00 -8.73
N LYS A 93 6.31 0.44 -9.96
CA LYS A 93 7.17 -0.71 -10.29
C LYS A 93 8.65 -0.42 -10.04
N ALA A 94 9.13 0.74 -10.46
CA ALA A 94 10.52 1.12 -10.25
C ALA A 94 10.83 1.25 -8.76
N THR A 95 9.94 1.89 -7.99
CA THR A 95 10.07 2.04 -6.54
C THR A 95 10.05 0.69 -5.83
N ASP A 96 9.13 -0.21 -6.18
CA ASP A 96 9.05 -1.57 -5.63
C ASP A 96 10.36 -2.34 -5.86
N ARG A 97 10.91 -2.29 -7.09
CA ARG A 97 12.19 -2.94 -7.40
C ARG A 97 13.34 -2.37 -6.57
N GLN A 98 13.43 -1.05 -6.43
CA GLN A 98 14.46 -0.40 -5.60
C GLN A 98 14.35 -0.82 -4.14
N LEU A 99 13.14 -0.83 -3.57
CA LEU A 99 12.91 -1.25 -2.19
C LEU A 99 13.29 -2.72 -1.99
N ARG A 100 12.95 -3.61 -2.92
CA ARG A 100 13.33 -5.03 -2.85
C ARG A 100 14.85 -5.23 -2.89
N VAL A 101 15.56 -4.48 -3.72
CA VAL A 101 17.03 -4.52 -3.76
C VAL A 101 17.61 -4.01 -2.44
N LEU A 102 17.15 -2.87 -1.92
CA LEU A 102 17.65 -2.30 -0.67
C LEU A 102 17.38 -3.20 0.54
N LEU A 103 16.28 -3.94 0.54
CA LEU A 103 15.90 -4.85 1.63
C LEU A 103 16.46 -6.27 1.45
N GLY A 104 17.22 -6.54 0.38
CA GLY A 104 17.74 -7.88 0.08
C GLY A 104 16.65 -8.89 -0.31
N LEU A 105 15.49 -8.44 -0.75
CA LEU A 105 14.35 -9.27 -1.16
C LEU A 105 14.38 -9.65 -2.65
N ALA A 106 15.38 -9.18 -3.40
CA ALA A 106 15.47 -9.33 -4.85
C ALA A 106 15.48 -10.81 -5.34
N HIS A 107 16.02 -11.74 -4.53
CA HIS A 107 16.07 -13.16 -4.88
C HIS A 107 14.71 -13.88 -4.86
N ARG A 108 13.68 -13.29 -4.28
CA ARG A 108 12.34 -13.90 -4.21
C ARG A 108 11.49 -13.66 -5.46
N GLU A 109 11.77 -12.59 -6.20
CA GLU A 109 11.11 -12.35 -7.50
C GLU A 109 11.53 -13.39 -8.56
N ASP A 110 12.77 -13.86 -8.54
CA ASP A 110 13.24 -14.90 -9.45
C ASP A 110 12.56 -16.26 -9.19
N LEU A 111 12.16 -16.54 -7.97
CA LEU A 111 11.47 -17.79 -7.62
C LEU A 111 9.96 -17.76 -7.95
N LEU A 112 9.34 -16.57 -8.01
CA LEU A 112 7.92 -16.39 -8.34
C LEU A 112 7.72 -15.95 -9.80
N GLY A 113 8.78 -15.52 -10.48
CA GLY A 113 8.73 -14.79 -11.74
C GLY A 113 9.09 -15.58 -13.00
N ASN A 114 9.42 -16.88 -12.90
CA ASN A 114 9.91 -17.64 -14.05
C ASN A 114 8.86 -17.96 -15.13
N ASN A 115 7.66 -17.38 -15.07
CA ASN A 115 6.60 -17.52 -16.09
C ASN A 115 6.00 -16.21 -16.58
N THR A 116 6.61 -15.06 -16.30
CA THR A 116 6.16 -13.79 -16.88
C THR A 116 7.19 -13.27 -17.85
N ALA A 117 6.88 -13.38 -19.15
CA ALA A 117 7.60 -12.68 -20.19
C ALA A 117 7.78 -11.20 -19.81
N VAL A 118 9.00 -10.77 -19.57
CA VAL A 118 9.37 -9.38 -19.31
C VAL A 118 9.36 -8.65 -20.65
N GLY A 119 8.18 -8.15 -21.04
CA GLY A 119 7.98 -7.35 -22.22
C GLY A 119 6.96 -6.27 -21.94
N GLY A 120 7.40 -5.13 -21.44
CA GLY A 120 6.59 -3.91 -21.41
C GLY A 120 6.78 -3.12 -22.70
N PRO A 121 5.78 -2.31 -23.12
CA PRO A 121 5.89 -1.51 -24.33
C PRO A 121 7.06 -0.53 -24.23
N THR A 122 7.92 -0.54 -25.22
CA THR A 122 9.03 0.41 -25.37
C THR A 122 8.51 1.81 -25.66
N ALA A 123 9.37 2.84 -25.60
CA ALA A 123 9.01 4.20 -26.01
C ALA A 123 8.48 4.25 -27.46
N ALA A 124 8.99 3.36 -28.34
CA ALA A 124 8.52 3.22 -29.72
C ALA A 124 7.08 2.64 -29.79
N ASP A 125 6.74 1.70 -28.90
CA ASP A 125 5.39 1.13 -28.84
C ASP A 125 4.37 2.15 -28.34
N ARG A 126 4.78 3.09 -27.46
CA ARG A 126 3.94 4.21 -27.02
C ARG A 126 3.65 5.22 -28.15
N ILE A 127 4.60 5.43 -29.06
CA ILE A 127 4.41 6.27 -30.26
C ILE A 127 3.44 5.58 -31.23
N SER A 128 3.52 4.26 -31.36
CA SER A 128 2.60 3.48 -32.22
C SER A 128 1.18 3.46 -31.61
N LEU A 129 1.03 3.40 -30.31
CA LEU A 129 -0.26 3.51 -29.63
C LEU A 129 -0.88 4.91 -29.80
N ARG A 130 -0.09 5.99 -29.73
CA ARG A 130 -0.52 7.37 -30.06
C ARG A 130 -1.00 7.49 -31.52
N ARG A 131 -0.35 6.82 -32.47
CA ARG A 131 -0.79 6.76 -33.87
C ARG A 131 -2.09 5.96 -34.03
N LEU A 132 -2.23 4.83 -33.35
CA LEU A 132 -3.46 4.03 -33.36
C LEU A 132 -4.64 4.77 -32.74
N LEU A 133 -4.42 5.54 -31.67
CA LEU A 133 -5.45 6.37 -31.04
C LEU A 133 -5.78 7.63 -31.86
N ALA A 134 -4.88 8.10 -32.72
CA ALA A 134 -5.10 9.24 -33.62
C ALA A 134 -5.84 8.87 -34.92
N ILE A 135 -5.92 7.58 -35.26
CA ILE A 135 -6.34 7.13 -36.59
C ILE A 135 -7.83 6.80 -36.71
N ASP A 136 -8.55 6.58 -35.66
CA ASP A 136 -10.03 6.50 -35.67
C ASP A 136 -10.52 5.90 -34.34
N PRO A 137 -11.14 6.68 -33.47
CA PRO A 137 -11.71 6.13 -32.22
C PRO A 137 -12.82 5.12 -32.43
N ALA A 138 -13.43 5.07 -33.63
CA ALA A 138 -14.48 4.08 -33.97
C ALA A 138 -13.91 2.70 -34.28
N SER A 139 -12.60 2.57 -34.53
CA SER A 139 -11.96 1.29 -34.87
C SER A 139 -11.45 0.49 -33.67
N VAL A 140 -11.36 1.12 -32.48
CA VAL A 140 -10.95 0.42 -31.24
C VAL A 140 -12.12 -0.41 -30.73
N LYS A 141 -12.07 -1.72 -30.95
CA LYS A 141 -13.09 -2.64 -30.46
C LYS A 141 -13.23 -2.50 -28.94
N GLN A 142 -14.45 -2.39 -28.46
CA GLN A 142 -14.81 -2.30 -27.03
C GLN A 142 -14.12 -3.39 -26.17
N THR A 143 -13.84 -4.55 -26.76
CA THR A 143 -13.10 -5.67 -26.16
C THR A 143 -11.65 -5.32 -25.81
N ASP A 144 -11.00 -4.38 -26.51
CA ASP A 144 -9.60 -4.05 -26.26
C ASP A 144 -9.47 -3.10 -25.06
N TRP A 145 -10.44 -2.22 -24.85
CA TRP A 145 -10.51 -1.37 -23.66
C TRP A 145 -10.69 -2.18 -22.39
N HIS A 146 -11.63 -3.14 -22.39
CA HIS A 146 -11.83 -4.02 -21.23
C HIS A 146 -10.58 -4.81 -20.88
N ARG A 147 -9.89 -5.34 -21.89
CA ARG A 147 -8.62 -6.07 -21.69
C ARG A 147 -7.52 -5.18 -21.09
N GLN A 148 -7.39 -3.94 -21.56
CA GLN A 148 -6.40 -2.99 -21.04
C GLN A 148 -6.70 -2.56 -19.61
N ILE A 149 -7.96 -2.27 -19.29
CA ILE A 149 -8.41 -1.92 -17.94
C ILE A 149 -8.16 -3.10 -16.99
N GLU A 150 -8.51 -4.32 -17.39
CA GLU A 150 -8.30 -5.49 -16.56
C GLU A 150 -6.80 -5.79 -16.34
N ALA A 151 -5.97 -5.64 -17.37
CA ALA A 151 -4.52 -5.76 -17.23
C ALA A 151 -3.94 -4.72 -16.25
N LEU A 152 -4.39 -3.46 -16.34
CA LEU A 152 -3.98 -2.39 -15.42
C LEU A 152 -4.42 -2.69 -13.99
N ARG A 153 -5.65 -3.19 -13.82
CA ARG A 153 -6.19 -3.59 -12.53
C ARG A 153 -5.39 -4.73 -11.90
N GLN A 154 -5.11 -5.78 -12.66
CA GLN A 154 -4.32 -6.93 -12.20
C GLN A 154 -2.91 -6.52 -11.80
N GLU A 155 -2.27 -5.67 -12.58
CA GLU A 155 -0.94 -5.16 -12.26
C GLU A 155 -0.95 -4.28 -11.00
N SER A 156 -1.98 -3.43 -10.82
CA SER A 156 -2.15 -2.62 -9.62
C SER A 156 -2.33 -3.47 -8.37
N LEU A 157 -3.11 -4.56 -8.45
CA LEU A 157 -3.30 -5.51 -7.35
C LEU A 157 -1.99 -6.22 -6.99
N LYS A 158 -1.19 -6.62 -7.99
CA LYS A 158 0.14 -7.20 -7.77
C LYS A 158 1.07 -6.22 -7.03
N ARG A 159 1.07 -4.93 -7.43
CA ARG A 159 1.89 -3.90 -6.75
C ARG A 159 1.42 -3.66 -5.32
N LEU A 160 0.10 -3.61 -5.10
CA LEU A 160 -0.45 -3.49 -3.74
C LEU A 160 0.01 -4.64 -2.84
N ALA A 161 -0.10 -5.88 -3.31
CA ALA A 161 0.36 -7.06 -2.57
C ALA A 161 1.87 -7.00 -2.28
N SER A 162 2.68 -6.57 -3.25
CA SER A 162 4.12 -6.39 -3.09
C SER A 162 4.45 -5.34 -2.02
N PHE A 163 3.81 -4.17 -2.04
CA PHE A 163 4.02 -3.15 -1.02
C PHE A 163 3.56 -3.59 0.37
N GLN A 164 2.48 -4.38 0.48
CA GLN A 164 2.05 -4.97 1.75
C GLN A 164 3.11 -5.95 2.30
N GLU A 165 3.70 -6.78 1.43
CA GLU A 165 4.81 -7.69 1.81
C GLU A 165 6.02 -6.90 2.33
N ILE A 166 6.44 -5.85 1.59
CA ILE A 166 7.55 -4.98 2.00
C ILE A 166 7.22 -4.29 3.34
N GLY A 167 6.03 -3.77 3.51
CA GLY A 167 5.58 -3.13 4.75
C GLY A 167 5.63 -4.10 5.93
N TRP A 168 5.15 -5.33 5.74
CA TRP A 168 5.22 -6.38 6.75
C TRP A 168 6.69 -6.73 7.09
N TYR A 169 7.54 -6.89 6.08
CA TYR A 169 8.96 -7.20 6.26
C TYR A 169 9.67 -6.10 7.07
N ILE A 170 9.48 -4.83 6.69
CA ILE A 170 10.06 -3.69 7.42
C ILE A 170 9.55 -3.64 8.87
N GLY A 171 8.24 -3.81 9.07
CA GLY A 171 7.63 -3.85 10.38
C GLY A 171 8.21 -4.97 11.25
N ASN A 172 8.38 -6.17 10.69
CA ASN A 172 8.97 -7.31 11.37
C ASN A 172 10.44 -7.07 11.72
N GLN A 173 11.24 -6.54 10.81
CA GLN A 173 12.64 -6.19 11.06
C GLN A 173 12.79 -5.13 12.16
N ARG A 174 11.95 -4.09 12.13
CA ARG A 174 11.92 -3.07 13.18
C ARG A 174 11.54 -3.65 14.53
N SER A 175 10.54 -4.53 14.57
CA SER A 175 10.13 -5.21 15.80
C SER A 175 11.23 -6.10 16.35
N LEU A 176 11.94 -6.85 15.50
CA LEU A 176 13.09 -7.66 15.87
C LEU A 176 14.24 -6.81 16.40
N LEU A 177 14.53 -5.66 15.79
CA LEU A 177 15.54 -4.71 16.29
C LEU A 177 15.19 -4.18 17.68
N HIS A 178 13.92 -3.86 17.95
CA HIS A 178 13.46 -3.43 19.25
C HIS A 178 13.49 -4.54 20.30
N ALA A 179 13.28 -5.79 19.88
CA ALA A 179 13.35 -6.99 20.72
C ALA A 179 14.78 -7.49 20.95
N THR A 180 15.76 -7.05 20.13
CA THR A 180 17.15 -7.50 20.26
C THR A 180 17.86 -6.72 21.36
N PRO A 181 18.44 -7.39 22.38
CA PRO A 181 19.16 -6.77 23.49
C PRO A 181 20.52 -6.22 23.01
N SER A 182 20.57 -4.97 22.58
CA SER A 182 21.73 -4.39 21.92
C SER A 182 22.39 -3.22 22.70
N MET A 183 21.99 -3.00 23.94
CA MET A 183 22.62 -2.00 24.85
C MET A 183 23.11 -2.65 26.11
N TRP A 184 24.09 -2.00 26.77
CA TRP A 184 24.59 -2.44 28.08
C TRP A 184 23.48 -2.32 29.12
N PRO A 185 23.30 -3.38 29.98
CA PRO A 185 22.30 -3.38 31.05
C PRO A 185 22.62 -2.44 32.20
N THR A 186 23.90 -2.12 32.39
CA THR A 186 24.38 -1.23 33.44
C THR A 186 25.76 -0.69 33.08
N SER A 187 26.25 0.29 33.83
CA SER A 187 27.66 0.69 33.82
C SER A 187 28.46 -0.14 34.81
N GLY A 188 29.73 -0.42 34.51
CA GLY A 188 30.61 -1.16 35.41
C GLY A 188 31.71 -1.92 34.66
N GLN A 189 32.51 -2.67 35.41
CA GLN A 189 33.59 -3.51 34.90
C GLN A 189 33.11 -4.95 34.75
N ILE A 190 33.44 -5.59 33.65
CA ILE A 190 33.18 -7.02 33.46
C ILE A 190 34.12 -7.78 34.40
N THR A 191 33.56 -8.56 35.32
CA THR A 191 34.33 -9.37 36.29
C THR A 191 34.30 -10.85 35.94
N SER A 192 33.31 -11.31 35.14
CA SER A 192 33.24 -12.67 34.66
C SER A 192 32.54 -12.78 33.35
N LEU A 193 33.05 -13.61 32.48
CA LEU A 193 32.52 -13.88 31.14
C LEU A 193 31.65 -15.11 31.12
N PHE A 194 30.86 -15.24 30.05
CA PHE A 194 30.08 -16.41 29.69
C PHE A 194 30.99 -17.61 29.36
N GLY A 195 30.64 -18.78 29.86
CA GLY A 195 31.35 -20.03 29.58
C GLY A 195 31.85 -20.75 30.83
N TYR A 196 32.70 -21.75 30.62
CA TYR A 196 33.30 -22.51 31.74
C TYR A 196 34.34 -21.71 32.50
N ARG A 197 34.23 -21.67 33.81
CA ARG A 197 35.18 -21.00 34.72
C ARG A 197 35.34 -21.78 36.00
N LEU A 198 36.40 -21.48 36.78
CA LEU A 198 36.51 -21.94 38.18
C LEU A 198 35.39 -21.30 38.99
N SER A 199 34.76 -22.07 39.88
CA SER A 199 33.68 -21.56 40.72
C SER A 199 34.25 -20.52 41.68
N PRO A 200 33.66 -19.29 41.76
CA PRO A 200 34.13 -18.27 42.68
C PRO A 200 33.87 -18.62 44.19
N MET A 201 33.09 -19.66 44.44
CA MET A 201 32.69 -20.09 45.79
C MET A 201 33.42 -21.33 46.29
N GLN A 202 34.12 -22.07 45.41
CA GLN A 202 34.88 -23.28 45.81
C GLN A 202 36.36 -22.92 45.92
N ARG A 203 36.98 -23.33 47.04
CA ARG A 203 38.44 -23.31 47.19
C ARG A 203 39.07 -24.29 46.20
N SER A 204 40.15 -23.89 45.58
CA SER A 204 40.85 -24.47 44.44
C SER A 204 41.32 -25.91 44.52
N GLU A 205 40.95 -26.71 45.51
CA GLU A 205 41.51 -28.06 45.70
C GLU A 205 40.67 -29.15 45.04
N GLU A 206 39.42 -28.86 44.63
CA GLU A 206 38.51 -29.89 44.02
C GLU A 206 38.22 -29.69 42.54
N GLY A 207 38.97 -28.89 41.83
CA GLY A 207 39.03 -28.88 40.37
C GLY A 207 37.72 -28.83 39.56
N GLY A 208 36.60 -28.38 40.13
CA GLY A 208 35.30 -28.33 39.48
C GLY A 208 35.05 -27.09 38.67
N GLY A 209 35.07 -27.16 37.34
CA GLY A 209 34.61 -26.11 36.46
C GLY A 209 33.11 -25.86 36.57
N GLU A 210 32.67 -24.64 36.71
CA GLU A 210 31.25 -24.20 36.68
C GLU A 210 30.94 -23.48 35.39
N PHE A 211 29.83 -23.86 34.73
CA PHE A 211 29.38 -23.14 33.57
C PHE A 211 28.63 -21.85 33.98
N HIS A 212 29.12 -20.69 33.50
CA HIS A 212 28.56 -19.39 33.74
C HIS A 212 27.62 -19.01 32.58
N PRO A 213 26.29 -18.95 32.80
CA PRO A 213 25.32 -18.76 31.73
C PRO A 213 25.14 -17.29 31.30
N GLY A 214 25.96 -16.37 31.85
CA GLY A 214 25.84 -14.94 31.59
C GLY A 214 27.18 -14.20 31.66
N VAL A 215 27.10 -12.91 31.88
CA VAL A 215 28.24 -12.03 32.19
C VAL A 215 27.96 -11.34 33.51
N ASP A 216 29.03 -11.16 34.33
CA ASP A 216 28.96 -10.44 35.60
C ASP A 216 29.58 -9.05 35.39
N ILE A 217 28.83 -8.00 35.77
CA ILE A 217 29.23 -6.61 35.64
C ILE A 217 29.20 -5.98 37.03
N ALA A 218 30.40 -5.70 37.59
CA ALA A 218 30.55 -5.13 38.93
C ALA A 218 30.52 -3.62 38.90
N ASN A 219 29.85 -3.04 39.90
CA ASN A 219 29.86 -1.61 40.20
C ASN A 219 29.40 -1.41 41.63
N ARG A 220 29.24 -0.13 42.03
CA ARG A 220 28.76 0.23 43.38
C ARG A 220 27.33 -0.32 43.59
N PRO A 221 26.96 -0.69 44.82
CA PRO A 221 25.56 -0.97 45.13
C PRO A 221 24.67 0.16 44.67
N ASP A 222 23.43 -0.20 44.34
CA ASP A 222 22.37 0.72 43.83
C ASP A 222 22.67 1.40 42.49
N THR A 223 23.69 0.95 41.75
CA THR A 223 23.87 1.34 40.34
C THR A 223 22.64 0.93 39.54
N LEU A 224 22.18 1.82 38.63
CA LEU A 224 20.97 1.60 37.82
C LEU A 224 21.14 0.44 36.84
N ILE A 225 20.11 -0.38 36.74
CA ILE A 225 20.00 -1.47 35.77
C ILE A 225 18.89 -1.14 34.80
N TYR A 226 19.17 -1.30 33.48
CA TYR A 226 18.30 -0.93 32.40
C TYR A 226 17.85 -2.16 31.62
N ALA A 227 16.60 -2.14 31.10
CA ALA A 227 16.15 -3.11 30.14
C ALA A 227 16.92 -2.93 28.82
N THR A 228 17.51 -4.00 28.31
CA THR A 228 18.40 -3.98 27.12
C THR A 228 17.65 -3.98 25.80
N ALA A 229 16.35 -4.32 25.83
CA ALA A 229 15.42 -4.31 24.71
C ALA A 229 13.99 -4.06 25.19
N ASN A 230 13.07 -3.81 24.25
CA ASN A 230 11.64 -3.74 24.56
C ASN A 230 11.12 -5.14 24.94
N GLY A 231 10.21 -5.25 25.90
CA GLY A 231 9.66 -6.57 26.25
C GLY A 231 8.59 -6.50 27.32
N THR A 232 8.23 -7.69 27.83
CA THR A 232 7.29 -7.85 28.94
C THR A 232 7.95 -8.62 30.06
N VAL A 233 7.85 -8.15 31.29
CA VAL A 233 8.40 -8.78 32.48
C VAL A 233 7.67 -10.10 32.73
N ARG A 234 8.40 -11.23 32.71
CA ARG A 234 7.87 -12.57 32.98
C ARG A 234 8.09 -13.01 34.41
N LEU A 235 9.15 -12.51 35.04
CA LEU A 235 9.46 -12.77 36.43
C LEU A 235 10.06 -11.52 37.04
N ALA A 236 9.66 -11.20 38.26
CA ALA A 236 10.28 -10.18 39.12
C ALA A 236 10.14 -10.65 40.58
N GLY A 237 11.20 -11.23 41.15
CA GLY A 237 11.15 -11.81 42.48
C GLY A 237 12.36 -12.67 42.81
N TRP A 238 12.31 -13.32 43.99
CA TRP A 238 13.38 -14.15 44.49
C TRP A 238 13.50 -15.45 43.77
N THR A 239 14.72 -15.83 43.35
CA THR A 239 15.03 -17.11 42.72
C THR A 239 16.32 -17.69 43.33
N SER A 240 16.34 -18.98 43.65
CA SER A 240 17.52 -19.61 44.20
C SER A 240 18.74 -19.44 43.32
N GLY A 241 19.87 -19.09 43.90
CA GLY A 241 21.11 -18.75 43.22
C GLY A 241 21.15 -17.35 42.69
N TYR A 242 20.11 -16.86 42.01
CA TYR A 242 20.07 -15.50 41.40
C TYR A 242 19.70 -14.37 42.38
N GLY A 243 19.15 -14.70 43.56
CA GLY A 243 18.60 -13.69 44.46
C GLY A 243 17.37 -13.02 43.89
N GLN A 244 17.28 -11.70 43.98
CA GLN A 244 16.26 -10.92 43.30
C GLN A 244 16.57 -10.91 41.80
N LEU A 245 15.66 -11.53 41.01
CA LEU A 245 15.79 -11.77 39.57
C LEU A 245 14.67 -11.09 38.83
N ILE A 246 15.00 -10.42 37.73
CA ILE A 246 14.06 -9.98 36.71
C ILE A 246 14.32 -10.79 35.45
N VAL A 247 13.24 -11.29 34.81
CA VAL A 247 13.28 -11.91 33.48
C VAL A 247 12.33 -11.15 32.58
N ILE A 248 12.86 -10.67 31.44
CA ILE A 248 12.11 -9.97 30.43
C ILE A 248 12.06 -10.81 29.17
N ASP A 249 10.85 -11.06 28.67
CA ASP A 249 10.59 -11.69 27.38
C ASP A 249 10.46 -10.59 26.30
N HIS A 250 11.31 -10.65 25.31
CA HIS A 250 11.35 -9.69 24.22
C HIS A 250 10.60 -10.15 22.94
N GLY A 251 10.04 -11.39 22.98
CA GLY A 251 9.53 -12.05 21.80
C GLY A 251 10.64 -12.68 20.96
N TYR A 252 10.30 -13.26 19.81
CA TYR A 252 11.24 -13.92 18.88
C TYR A 252 12.12 -15.01 19.55
N GLY A 253 11.67 -15.58 20.67
CA GLY A 253 12.44 -16.54 21.46
C GLY A 253 13.60 -15.92 22.24
N ILE A 254 13.65 -14.59 22.38
CA ILE A 254 14.71 -13.85 23.12
C ILE A 254 14.18 -13.43 24.48
N ALA A 255 14.95 -13.75 25.53
CA ALA A 255 14.71 -13.25 26.88
C ALA A 255 16.01 -12.78 27.53
N THR A 256 15.92 -11.86 28.51
CA THR A 256 17.05 -11.41 29.30
C THR A 256 16.77 -11.62 30.80
N CYS A 257 17.84 -11.96 31.53
CA CYS A 257 17.80 -12.17 32.98
C CYS A 257 18.73 -11.17 33.65
N TYR A 258 18.26 -10.59 34.79
CA TYR A 258 18.98 -9.59 35.59
C TYR A 258 18.98 -10.07 37.02
N GLY A 259 20.08 -10.70 37.45
CA GLY A 259 20.23 -11.31 38.77
C GLY A 259 20.97 -10.41 39.76
N HIS A 260 20.93 -10.80 41.03
CA HIS A 260 21.56 -10.18 42.20
C HIS A 260 21.13 -8.74 42.49
N THR A 261 19.94 -8.35 42.00
CA THR A 261 19.41 -6.99 42.18
C THR A 261 19.08 -6.71 43.66
N SER A 262 19.26 -5.45 44.09
CA SER A 262 18.88 -5.04 45.48
C SER A 262 17.39 -4.74 45.57
N LYS A 263 16.84 -4.06 44.53
CA LYS A 263 15.45 -3.66 44.46
C LYS A 263 14.97 -3.71 43.01
N THR A 264 13.81 -4.30 42.79
CA THR A 264 13.13 -4.30 41.51
C THR A 264 12.14 -3.13 41.42
N LEU A 265 12.10 -2.46 40.26
CA LEU A 265 11.21 -1.32 39.98
C LEU A 265 10.03 -1.70 39.08
N VAL A 266 10.01 -2.94 38.65
CA VAL A 266 9.00 -3.49 37.73
C VAL A 266 8.38 -4.77 38.31
N LYS A 267 7.20 -5.12 37.89
CA LYS A 267 6.44 -6.31 38.29
C LYS A 267 6.07 -7.18 37.08
N VAL A 268 5.74 -8.41 37.36
CA VAL A 268 5.29 -9.36 36.33
C VAL A 268 4.10 -8.78 35.54
N GLY A 269 4.17 -8.84 34.21
CA GLY A 269 3.18 -8.30 33.28
C GLY A 269 3.49 -6.86 32.79
N ASP A 270 4.40 -6.13 33.44
CA ASP A 270 4.76 -4.78 32.98
C ASP A 270 5.43 -4.84 31.60
N ARG A 271 5.06 -3.89 30.73
CA ARG A 271 5.78 -3.64 29.48
C ARG A 271 6.92 -2.67 29.75
N VAL A 272 8.10 -3.03 29.28
CA VAL A 272 9.30 -2.20 29.42
C VAL A 272 9.85 -1.81 28.06
N SER A 273 10.41 -0.61 27.99
CA SER A 273 11.12 -0.10 26.82
C SER A 273 12.63 -0.25 27.00
N ARG A 274 13.35 -0.43 25.90
CA ARG A 274 14.83 -0.37 25.91
C ARG A 274 15.32 0.90 26.60
N GLY A 275 16.25 0.78 27.52
CA GLY A 275 16.80 1.91 28.30
C GLY A 275 15.96 2.30 29.50
N GLN A 276 14.80 1.66 29.74
CA GLN A 276 14.03 1.89 30.95
C GLN A 276 14.76 1.32 32.18
N VAL A 277 14.82 2.09 33.26
CA VAL A 277 15.35 1.60 34.55
C VAL A 277 14.39 0.55 35.11
N ILE A 278 14.90 -0.65 35.43
CA ILE A 278 14.12 -1.77 35.91
C ILE A 278 14.52 -2.24 37.34
N ALA A 279 15.74 -1.96 37.75
CA ALA A 279 16.22 -2.38 39.07
C ALA A 279 17.45 -1.55 39.51
N TYR A 280 17.87 -1.82 40.72
CA TYR A 280 19.15 -1.38 41.28
C TYR A 280 20.08 -2.57 41.50
N MET A 281 21.39 -2.39 41.28
CA MET A 281 22.42 -3.39 41.51
C MET A 281 22.55 -3.72 43.00
N GLY A 282 22.64 -5.02 43.28
CA GLY A 282 22.81 -5.50 44.68
C GLY A 282 23.81 -6.63 44.78
N THR A 283 23.66 -7.41 45.84
CA THR A 283 24.48 -8.60 46.15
C THR A 283 23.58 -9.71 46.71
N THR A 284 22.32 -9.79 46.24
CA THR A 284 21.35 -10.79 46.73
C THR A 284 21.62 -12.17 46.12
N GLY A 285 21.23 -13.23 46.82
CA GLY A 285 21.45 -14.60 46.38
C GLY A 285 22.90 -15.06 46.51
N ARG A 286 23.37 -15.89 45.54
CA ARG A 286 24.72 -16.44 45.53
C ARG A 286 25.69 -15.42 44.88
N SER A 287 26.21 -14.46 45.66
CA SER A 287 27.04 -13.37 45.21
C SER A 287 28.17 -13.08 46.21
N THR A 288 29.36 -12.74 45.74
CA THR A 288 30.54 -12.37 46.55
C THR A 288 30.68 -10.87 46.73
N GLY A 289 29.93 -10.04 46.02
CA GLY A 289 29.97 -8.59 46.05
C GLY A 289 28.95 -7.97 45.09
N ALA A 290 28.84 -6.64 45.16
CA ALA A 290 27.84 -5.95 44.32
C ALA A 290 28.16 -6.07 42.83
N HIS A 291 27.31 -6.77 42.10
CA HIS A 291 27.37 -6.91 40.65
C HIS A 291 26.00 -7.27 40.05
N LEU A 292 25.86 -7.05 38.77
CA LEU A 292 24.75 -7.55 37.95
C LEU A 292 25.19 -8.84 37.27
N HIS A 293 24.46 -9.94 37.49
CA HIS A 293 24.54 -11.12 36.68
C HIS A 293 23.53 -10.96 35.53
N TYR A 294 24.05 -10.92 34.28
CA TYR A 294 23.22 -10.67 33.09
C TYR A 294 23.29 -11.82 32.10
N GLU A 295 22.12 -12.39 31.76
CA GLU A 295 22.01 -13.42 30.73
C GLU A 295 21.17 -12.97 29.56
N ILE A 296 21.52 -13.48 28.36
CA ILE A 296 20.62 -13.51 27.20
C ILE A 296 20.27 -14.97 26.94
N ARG A 297 19.00 -15.23 26.78
CA ARG A 297 18.49 -16.58 26.44
C ARG A 297 17.83 -16.53 25.07
N ARG A 298 18.15 -17.52 24.24
CA ARG A 298 17.50 -17.74 22.94
C ARG A 298 16.81 -19.11 22.95
N ASN A 299 15.49 -19.12 22.78
CA ASN A 299 14.67 -20.32 22.89
C ASN A 299 14.91 -21.09 24.22
N GLY A 300 15.05 -20.34 25.30
CA GLY A 300 15.29 -20.89 26.64
C GLY A 300 16.75 -21.24 26.97
N GLN A 301 17.64 -21.34 25.98
CA GLN A 301 19.06 -21.66 26.18
C GLN A 301 19.91 -20.37 26.36
N PRO A 302 20.83 -20.36 27.33
CA PRO A 302 21.72 -19.23 27.52
C PRO A 302 22.69 -19.10 26.32
N VAL A 303 22.91 -17.88 25.86
CA VAL A 303 23.83 -17.54 24.78
C VAL A 303 24.78 -16.42 25.27
N ASN A 304 25.99 -16.37 24.68
CA ASN A 304 26.99 -15.37 25.07
C ASN A 304 26.45 -13.94 24.86
N PRO A 305 26.24 -13.16 25.94
CA PRO A 305 25.72 -11.82 25.85
C PRO A 305 26.60 -10.85 25.07
N MET A 306 27.93 -11.09 25.05
CA MET A 306 28.88 -10.19 24.37
C MET A 306 28.63 -10.10 22.85
N ILE A 307 27.99 -11.09 22.24
CA ILE A 307 27.63 -11.07 20.80
C ILE A 307 26.56 -10.01 20.53
N TYR A 308 25.72 -9.71 21.50
CA TYR A 308 24.58 -8.78 21.37
C TYR A 308 24.91 -7.37 21.85
N LEU A 309 25.82 -7.26 22.85
CA LEU A 309 26.16 -5.98 23.44
C LEU A 309 27.11 -5.22 22.50
N LYS A 310 26.74 -3.99 22.13
CA LYS A 310 27.63 -3.14 21.35
C LYS A 310 28.82 -2.70 22.18
N VAL A 311 30.02 -2.82 21.63
CA VAL A 311 31.25 -2.33 22.28
C VAL A 311 31.13 -0.81 22.51
N ARG A 312 31.34 -0.38 23.74
CA ARG A 312 31.24 1.03 24.16
C ARG A 312 32.45 1.87 23.80
N SER A 313 33.63 1.28 23.94
CA SER A 313 34.91 1.97 23.71
C SER A 313 36.04 0.99 23.41
N THR A 314 37.18 1.52 22.97
CA THR A 314 38.42 0.76 22.77
C THR A 314 38.94 0.16 24.12
N GLU A 315 38.64 0.79 25.24
CA GLU A 315 39.00 0.31 26.58
C GLU A 315 38.20 -0.94 26.96
N ASP A 316 36.93 -1.05 26.59
CA ASP A 316 36.13 -2.26 26.79
C ASP A 316 36.68 -3.44 25.98
N LEU A 317 37.24 -3.18 24.78
CA LEU A 317 37.93 -4.19 23.97
C LEU A 317 39.25 -4.65 24.60
N LEU A 318 40.01 -3.74 25.19
CA LEU A 318 41.30 -4.07 25.85
C LEU A 318 41.07 -4.88 27.12
N GLY A 319 40.04 -4.52 27.91
CA GLY A 319 39.61 -5.30 29.08
C GLY A 319 39.14 -6.73 28.69
N TYR A 320 38.42 -6.85 27.59
CA TYR A 320 37.99 -8.13 27.03
C TYR A 320 39.18 -9.00 26.56
N ALA A 321 40.14 -8.40 25.87
CA ALA A 321 41.34 -9.11 25.39
C ALA A 321 42.23 -9.61 26.51
N GLN A 322 42.33 -8.88 27.62
CA GLN A 322 43.10 -9.31 28.80
C GLN A 322 42.45 -10.44 29.59
N THR A 323 41.13 -10.60 29.53
CA THR A 323 40.39 -11.69 30.20
C THR A 323 40.30 -12.96 29.38
N VAL A 324 40.40 -12.88 28.05
CA VAL A 324 40.38 -14.05 27.14
C VAL A 324 41.78 -14.65 26.96
N GLY A 325 42.85 -13.91 27.26
CA GLY A 325 44.22 -14.34 27.11
C GLY A 325 44.84 -14.97 28.35
N ARG A 326 44.06 -15.27 29.38
CA ARG A 326 44.44 -16.04 30.56
C ARG A 326 43.53 -17.26 30.65
#